data_60a148d6e67c97e44d8c83077dfd07be
#
_entry.id   60a148d6e67c97e44d8c83077dfd07be
#
_cell.length_a   1.000
_cell.length_b   1.000
_cell.length_c   1.000
_cell.angle_alpha   90.00
_cell.angle_beta   90.00
_cell.angle_gamma   90.00
#
_symmetry.space_group_name_H-M   'P 1'
#
loop_
_entity.id
_entity.type
_entity.pdbx_description
1 polymer ?
#
loop_
_entity_poly.entity_id
_entity_poly.type
_entity_poly.pdbx_seq_one_letter_code
_entity_poly.pdbx_strand_id
1 'polypeptide(L)'
;MQDWKLQRLRLWTKLLATPSKLIKIKPHWQILSILLAGCILRFFNLGLIPGPIFDEVFYPVFALNYLSGENFFSVHPPLGSYILTLGIYVYDLLPWTESIDFSFAQVGDVNPLSYRWIGATSGIVLVYVGYKLGLELFNHKHFALLVALFFMLDGSLLVDSRLGLINVFFTLVSKVIFNQVINHFNHELNIFCCSRFI
;
A
#
# COMPACT_ATOMS: atom_id res chain seq x y z
N MET A 1 -41.14 -14.96 21.61
CA MET A 1 -40.51 -13.76 20.96
C MET A 1 -38.97 -13.72 21.06
N GLN A 2 -38.32 -14.77 21.57
CA GLN A 2 -36.83 -14.86 21.74
C GLN A 2 -36.13 -15.71 20.67
N ASP A 3 -36.85 -16.50 19.91
CA ASP A 3 -36.28 -17.54 19.02
C ASP A 3 -35.63 -16.99 17.72
N TRP A 4 -36.14 -15.89 17.19
CA TRP A 4 -35.62 -15.30 15.95
C TRP A 4 -34.26 -14.63 16.13
N LYS A 5 -33.95 -14.10 17.32
CA LYS A 5 -32.62 -13.55 17.64
C LYS A 5 -31.54 -14.64 17.69
N LEU A 6 -31.92 -15.78 18.30
CA LEU A 6 -31.03 -16.95 18.37
C LEU A 6 -30.81 -17.60 17.00
N GLN A 7 -31.83 -17.64 16.13
CA GLN A 7 -31.69 -18.12 14.76
C GLN A 7 -30.78 -17.18 13.91
N ARG A 8 -30.95 -15.87 14.05
CA ARG A 8 -30.03 -14.91 13.38
C ARG A 8 -28.60 -15.05 13.88
N LEU A 9 -28.37 -15.15 15.16
CA LEU A 9 -27.04 -15.37 15.74
C LEU A 9 -26.42 -16.68 15.24
N ARG A 10 -27.19 -17.77 15.14
CA ARG A 10 -26.71 -19.05 14.57
C ARG A 10 -26.41 -18.97 13.06
N LEU A 11 -27.18 -18.18 12.33
CA LEU A 11 -26.86 -17.92 10.89
C LEU A 11 -25.59 -17.10 10.73
N TRP A 12 -25.40 -16.05 11.52
CA TRP A 12 -24.17 -15.24 11.51
C TRP A 12 -22.95 -16.03 11.97
N THR A 13 -23.08 -16.86 13.00
CA THR A 13 -21.99 -17.75 13.45
C THR A 13 -21.65 -18.82 12.42
N LYS A 14 -22.62 -19.36 11.67
CA LYS A 14 -22.35 -20.30 10.57
C LYS A 14 -21.72 -19.61 9.35
N LEU A 15 -22.08 -18.37 9.04
CA LEU A 15 -21.46 -17.59 7.97
C LEU A 15 -20.03 -17.16 8.32
N LEU A 16 -19.75 -16.90 9.62
CA LEU A 16 -18.43 -16.50 10.11
C LEU A 16 -17.53 -17.69 10.46
N ALA A 17 -18.09 -18.89 10.67
CA ALA A 17 -17.37 -20.11 11.05
C ALA A 17 -16.88 -20.96 9.87
N THR A 18 -16.63 -20.35 8.70
CA THR A 18 -15.86 -21.03 7.66
C THR A 18 -14.39 -21.09 8.11
N PRO A 19 -13.84 -22.30 8.40
CA PRO A 19 -12.45 -22.39 8.82
C PRO A 19 -11.59 -21.76 7.74
N SER A 20 -10.72 -20.84 8.14
CA SER A 20 -9.65 -20.34 7.28
C SER A 20 -8.72 -21.52 6.93
N LYS A 21 -9.12 -22.34 5.97
CA LYS A 21 -8.19 -23.26 5.32
C LYS A 21 -7.09 -22.36 4.81
N LEU A 22 -5.89 -22.51 5.35
CA LEU A 22 -4.66 -21.98 4.77
C LEU A 22 -4.72 -22.28 3.28
N ILE A 23 -5.16 -21.31 2.50
CA ILE A 23 -5.31 -21.43 1.05
C ILE A 23 -3.87 -21.62 0.58
N LYS A 24 -3.51 -22.85 0.22
CA LYS A 24 -2.27 -23.12 -0.51
C LYS A 24 -2.35 -22.25 -1.77
N ILE A 25 -1.64 -21.13 -1.76
CA ILE A 25 -1.65 -20.12 -2.81
C ILE A 25 -0.96 -20.80 -4.01
N LYS A 26 -1.73 -21.43 -4.89
CA LYS A 26 -1.27 -21.65 -6.24
C LYS A 26 -1.10 -20.26 -6.88
N PRO A 27 0.01 -20.00 -7.59
CA PRO A 27 0.21 -18.71 -8.23
C PRO A 27 -1.01 -18.44 -9.14
N HIS A 28 -1.81 -17.47 -8.75
CA HIS A 28 -3.02 -17.14 -9.50
C HIS A 28 -2.62 -16.15 -10.60
N TRP A 29 -2.49 -16.61 -11.82
CA TRP A 29 -2.21 -15.77 -12.99
C TRP A 29 -3.06 -14.52 -13.07
N GLN A 30 -4.28 -14.58 -12.56
CA GLN A 30 -5.22 -13.44 -12.51
C GLN A 30 -4.71 -12.28 -11.64
N ILE A 31 -4.22 -12.54 -10.42
CA ILE A 31 -3.65 -11.46 -9.59
C ILE A 31 -2.33 -10.98 -10.19
N LEU A 32 -1.51 -11.86 -10.74
CA LEU A 32 -0.27 -11.47 -11.39
C LEU A 32 -0.52 -10.54 -12.58
N SER A 33 -1.55 -10.81 -13.42
CA SER A 33 -1.91 -9.93 -14.53
C SER A 33 -2.41 -8.56 -14.05
N ILE A 34 -3.17 -8.50 -12.95
CA ILE A 34 -3.60 -7.23 -12.35
C ILE A 34 -2.40 -6.45 -11.83
N LEU A 35 -1.46 -7.12 -11.13
CA LEU A 35 -0.25 -6.47 -10.63
C LEU A 35 0.64 -5.98 -11.77
N LEU A 36 0.79 -6.75 -12.85
CA LEU A 36 1.56 -6.35 -14.03
C LEU A 36 0.92 -5.14 -14.72
N ALA A 37 -0.40 -5.15 -14.91
CA ALA A 37 -1.12 -3.98 -15.44
C ALA A 37 -0.97 -2.77 -14.52
N GLY A 38 -1.09 -2.96 -13.20
CA GLY A 38 -0.85 -1.93 -12.20
C GLY A 38 0.58 -1.37 -12.23
N CYS A 39 1.57 -2.22 -12.50
CA CYS A 39 2.96 -1.82 -12.70
C CYS A 39 3.10 -0.93 -13.95
N ILE A 40 2.56 -1.37 -15.08
CA ILE A 40 2.58 -0.59 -16.32
C ILE A 40 1.94 0.78 -16.10
N LEU A 41 0.74 0.84 -15.53
CA LEU A 41 0.03 2.10 -15.29
C LEU A 41 0.80 3.08 -14.40
N ARG A 42 1.56 2.58 -13.43
CA ARG A 42 2.28 3.43 -12.46
C ARG A 42 3.68 3.83 -12.94
N PHE A 43 4.38 2.94 -13.62
CA PHE A 43 5.75 3.20 -14.06
C PHE A 43 5.84 3.80 -15.47
N PHE A 44 4.82 3.62 -16.32
CA PHE A 44 4.84 4.16 -17.67
C PHE A 44 5.02 5.69 -17.65
N ASN A 45 6.09 6.17 -18.24
CA ASN A 45 6.43 7.60 -18.31
C ASN A 45 6.48 8.33 -16.93
N LEU A 46 6.91 7.64 -15.88
CA LEU A 46 6.92 8.18 -14.52
C LEU A 46 7.82 9.43 -14.38
N GLY A 47 8.94 9.47 -15.09
CA GLY A 47 9.87 10.59 -15.10
C GLY A 47 9.64 11.63 -16.21
N LEU A 48 8.59 11.50 -17.04
CA LEU A 48 8.38 12.33 -18.22
C LEU A 48 8.17 13.81 -17.89
N ILE A 49 7.46 14.11 -16.80
CA ILE A 49 7.20 15.49 -16.38
C ILE A 49 8.40 15.96 -15.56
N PRO A 50 9.18 16.94 -16.08
CA PRO A 50 10.33 17.46 -15.36
C PRO A 50 9.91 18.31 -14.16
N GLY A 51 10.68 18.21 -13.07
CA GLY A 51 10.45 19.00 -11.86
C GLY A 51 9.27 18.54 -10.99
N PRO A 52 9.12 19.20 -9.84
CA PRO A 52 8.06 18.89 -8.88
C PRO A 52 6.72 19.44 -9.37
N ILE A 53 5.66 18.66 -9.17
CA ILE A 53 4.27 19.05 -9.43
C ILE A 53 3.41 18.86 -8.20
N PHE A 54 2.41 19.74 -8.02
CA PHE A 54 1.52 19.71 -6.86
C PHE A 54 2.31 19.74 -5.54
N ASP A 55 2.00 18.91 -4.59
CA ASP A 55 2.67 18.85 -3.28
C ASP A 55 4.10 18.26 -3.32
N GLU A 56 4.59 17.84 -4.49
CA GLU A 56 6.00 17.47 -4.65
C GLU A 56 6.96 18.63 -4.37
N VAL A 57 6.46 19.86 -4.35
CA VAL A 57 7.25 21.04 -3.93
C VAL A 57 7.59 21.03 -2.43
N PHE A 58 6.94 20.18 -1.63
CA PHE A 58 7.15 20.09 -0.19
C PHE A 58 7.79 18.76 0.23
N TYR A 59 7.20 17.61 -0.12
CA TYR A 59 7.60 16.31 0.43
C TYR A 59 8.99 15.84 0.01
N PRO A 60 9.38 15.92 -1.27
CA PRO A 60 10.77 15.65 -1.67
C PRO A 60 11.77 16.64 -1.07
N VAL A 61 11.38 17.93 -0.85
CA VAL A 61 12.25 18.89 -0.14
C VAL A 61 12.51 18.42 1.28
N PHE A 62 11.49 17.99 2.01
CA PHE A 62 11.69 17.43 3.36
C PHE A 62 12.59 16.20 3.34
N ALA A 63 12.47 15.36 2.31
CA ALA A 63 13.32 14.20 2.15
C ALA A 63 14.79 14.58 1.87
N LEU A 64 15.04 15.59 1.05
CA LEU A 64 16.38 16.12 0.80
C LEU A 64 16.98 16.78 2.05
N ASN A 65 16.18 17.53 2.82
CA ASN A 65 16.64 18.13 4.07
C ASN A 65 17.06 17.07 5.12
N TYR A 66 16.40 15.91 5.14
CA TYR A 66 16.88 14.78 5.96
C TYR A 66 18.24 14.25 5.49
N LEU A 67 18.53 14.26 4.20
CA LEU A 67 19.80 13.78 3.64
C LEU A 67 20.94 14.81 3.80
N SER A 68 20.61 16.11 3.70
CA SER A 68 21.60 17.20 3.93
C SER A 68 21.86 17.48 5.42
N GLY A 69 20.95 17.03 6.31
CA GLY A 69 21.01 17.33 7.75
C GLY A 69 20.50 18.74 8.09
N GLU A 70 19.80 19.40 7.18
CA GLU A 70 19.21 20.72 7.42
C GLU A 70 18.01 20.65 8.37
N ASN A 71 17.89 21.67 9.23
CA ASN A 71 16.75 21.80 10.13
C ASN A 71 15.53 22.34 9.36
N PHE A 72 14.42 21.63 9.46
CA PHE A 72 13.15 22.06 8.89
C PHE A 72 11.98 21.65 9.79
N PHE A 73 10.82 22.23 9.55
CA PHE A 73 9.58 21.89 10.24
C PHE A 73 8.57 21.31 9.24
N SER A 74 7.98 20.16 9.60
CA SER A 74 6.89 19.56 8.84
C SER A 74 5.68 19.39 9.75
N VAL A 75 4.50 19.75 9.24
CA VAL A 75 3.21 19.53 9.93
C VAL A 75 2.73 18.09 9.84
N HIS A 76 3.35 17.29 8.99
CA HIS A 76 2.98 15.90 8.76
C HIS A 76 3.85 14.94 9.58
N PRO A 77 3.31 13.75 9.97
CA PRO A 77 4.10 12.71 10.59
C PRO A 77 5.31 12.32 9.73
N PRO A 78 6.49 12.08 10.32
CA PRO A 78 7.75 11.95 9.56
C PRO A 78 7.87 10.68 8.73
N LEU A 79 7.05 9.65 9.00
CA LEU A 79 7.16 8.33 8.35
C LEU A 79 7.14 8.43 6.81
N GLY A 80 6.22 9.23 6.25
CA GLY A 80 6.10 9.40 4.79
C GLY A 80 7.36 10.03 4.20
N SER A 81 7.90 11.07 4.86
CA SER A 81 9.15 11.73 4.45
C SER A 81 10.34 10.79 4.56
N TYR A 82 10.43 9.96 5.61
CA TYR A 82 11.50 8.95 5.73
C TYR A 82 11.46 7.90 4.61
N ILE A 83 10.27 7.48 4.18
CA ILE A 83 10.14 6.55 3.06
C ILE A 83 10.63 7.22 1.76
N LEU A 84 10.26 8.49 1.53
CA LEU A 84 10.78 9.25 0.39
C LEU A 84 12.31 9.43 0.46
N THR A 85 12.84 9.78 1.65
CA THR A 85 14.28 9.88 1.90
C THR A 85 15.00 8.58 1.53
N LEU A 86 14.47 7.44 1.98
CA LEU A 86 14.99 6.12 1.61
C LEU A 86 14.92 5.90 0.10
N GLY A 87 13.83 6.33 -0.55
CA GLY A 87 13.67 6.22 -2.00
C GLY A 87 14.74 7.00 -2.77
N ILE A 88 14.99 8.25 -2.40
CA ILE A 88 16.01 9.10 -3.01
C ILE A 88 17.40 8.52 -2.77
N TYR A 89 17.69 8.12 -1.53
CA TYR A 89 18.98 7.53 -1.17
C TYR A 89 19.27 6.24 -1.94
N VAL A 90 18.30 5.32 -2.04
CA VAL A 90 18.46 4.07 -2.81
C VAL A 90 18.64 4.37 -4.30
N TYR A 91 17.94 5.37 -4.84
CA TYR A 91 18.10 5.78 -6.23
C TYR A 91 19.52 6.29 -6.50
N ASP A 92 20.07 7.11 -5.60
CA ASP A 92 21.42 7.65 -5.69
C ASP A 92 22.51 6.56 -5.67
N LEU A 93 22.27 5.44 -4.98
CA LEU A 93 23.20 4.30 -4.93
C LEU A 93 23.26 3.50 -6.25
N LEU A 94 22.35 3.73 -7.20
CA LEU A 94 22.31 2.94 -8.42
C LEU A 94 23.45 3.38 -9.39
N PRO A 95 24.19 2.44 -9.97
CA PRO A 95 25.41 2.76 -10.75
C PRO A 95 25.15 3.48 -12.09
N TRP A 96 23.88 3.58 -12.51
CA TRP A 96 23.46 4.24 -13.75
C TRP A 96 22.79 5.59 -13.53
N THR A 97 22.70 6.07 -12.29
CA THR A 97 22.17 7.40 -11.96
C THR A 97 23.32 8.37 -11.74
N GLU A 98 23.05 9.64 -11.99
CA GLU A 98 23.97 10.71 -11.59
C GLU A 98 23.90 10.87 -10.06
N SER A 99 25.07 10.95 -9.42
CA SER A 99 25.14 11.12 -7.95
C SER A 99 24.57 12.49 -7.55
N ILE A 100 23.77 12.51 -6.50
CA ILE A 100 23.15 13.71 -5.98
C ILE A 100 24.03 14.32 -4.89
N ASP A 101 24.48 15.56 -5.07
CA ASP A 101 25.12 16.29 -3.99
C ASP A 101 24.06 16.83 -3.01
N PHE A 102 23.76 16.07 -1.98
CA PHE A 102 22.73 16.39 -0.99
C PHE A 102 23.00 17.71 -0.23
N SER A 103 24.24 18.21 -0.22
CA SER A 103 24.58 19.45 0.49
C SER A 103 23.96 20.70 -0.17
N PHE A 104 23.67 20.62 -1.48
CA PHE A 104 23.18 21.76 -2.28
C PHE A 104 21.96 21.41 -3.11
N ALA A 105 21.49 20.16 -3.11
CA ALA A 105 20.42 19.69 -3.97
C ALA A 105 19.09 20.37 -3.66
N GLN A 106 18.51 21.02 -4.67
CA GLN A 106 17.13 21.47 -4.65
C GLN A 106 16.25 20.46 -5.39
N VAL A 107 14.98 20.38 -5.04
CA VAL A 107 14.06 19.42 -5.65
C VAL A 107 13.91 19.60 -7.17
N GLY A 108 14.12 20.83 -7.67
CA GLY A 108 14.10 21.13 -9.11
C GLY A 108 15.29 20.58 -9.88
N ASP A 109 16.42 20.35 -9.22
CA ASP A 109 17.67 19.87 -9.81
C ASP A 109 17.76 18.34 -9.80
N VAL A 110 16.94 17.69 -8.98
CA VAL A 110 16.95 16.24 -8.81
C VAL A 110 16.01 15.58 -9.81
N ASN A 111 16.45 14.46 -10.41
CA ASN A 111 15.62 13.70 -11.33
C ASN A 111 14.30 13.28 -10.64
N PRO A 112 13.12 13.63 -11.18
CA PRO A 112 11.84 13.29 -10.57
C PRO A 112 11.64 11.79 -10.32
N LEU A 113 12.29 10.94 -11.09
CA LEU A 113 12.24 9.51 -10.90
C LEU A 113 12.80 9.09 -9.53
N SER A 114 13.78 9.84 -8.98
CA SER A 114 14.41 9.53 -7.69
C SER A 114 13.43 9.49 -6.51
N TYR A 115 12.39 10.30 -6.54
CA TYR A 115 11.38 10.36 -5.48
C TYR A 115 10.01 9.78 -5.87
N ARG A 116 9.74 9.54 -7.18
CA ARG A 116 8.46 8.98 -7.64
C ARG A 116 8.43 7.45 -7.64
N TRP A 117 9.56 6.77 -7.89
CA TRP A 117 9.58 5.32 -8.05
C TRP A 117 9.12 4.56 -6.79
N ILE A 118 9.45 5.08 -5.60
CA ILE A 118 9.07 4.42 -4.34
C ILE A 118 7.55 4.55 -4.08
N GLY A 119 6.94 5.67 -4.48
CA GLY A 119 5.49 5.86 -4.50
C GLY A 119 4.81 4.87 -5.44
N ALA A 120 5.32 4.74 -6.68
CA ALA A 120 4.80 3.80 -7.68
C ALA A 120 4.88 2.35 -7.19
N THR A 121 6.00 1.94 -6.59
CA THR A 121 6.18 0.62 -5.99
C THR A 121 5.19 0.39 -4.85
N SER A 122 5.03 1.36 -3.95
CA SER A 122 4.07 1.29 -2.84
C SER A 122 2.63 1.17 -3.33
N GLY A 123 2.28 1.84 -4.43
CA GLY A 123 0.98 1.71 -5.07
C GLY A 123 0.71 0.31 -5.61
N ILE A 124 1.72 -0.41 -6.12
CA ILE A 124 1.57 -1.82 -6.55
C ILE A 124 1.39 -2.73 -5.33
N VAL A 125 2.18 -2.51 -4.28
CA VAL A 125 2.03 -3.25 -3.01
C VAL A 125 0.63 -3.03 -2.43
N LEU A 126 0.08 -1.82 -2.53
CA LEU A 126 -1.27 -1.49 -2.08
C LEU A 126 -2.35 -2.29 -2.84
N VAL A 127 -2.20 -2.49 -4.16
CA VAL A 127 -3.08 -3.37 -4.95
C VAL A 127 -3.05 -4.81 -4.42
N TYR A 128 -1.88 -5.33 -4.10
CA TYR A 128 -1.74 -6.67 -3.52
C TYR A 128 -2.34 -6.76 -2.11
N VAL A 129 -2.12 -5.74 -1.26
CA VAL A 129 -2.75 -5.66 0.07
C VAL A 129 -4.27 -5.62 -0.05
N GLY A 130 -4.82 -4.87 -1.03
CA GLY A 130 -6.25 -4.86 -1.34
C GLY A 130 -6.78 -6.25 -1.73
N TYR A 131 -6.02 -7.01 -2.53
CA TYR A 131 -6.35 -8.40 -2.84
C TYR A 131 -6.41 -9.28 -1.58
N LYS A 132 -5.40 -9.18 -0.71
CA LYS A 132 -5.34 -9.91 0.56
C LYS A 132 -6.52 -9.57 1.46
N LEU A 133 -6.80 -8.28 1.60
CA LEU A 133 -7.95 -7.79 2.36
C LEU A 133 -9.27 -8.34 1.82
N GLY A 134 -9.43 -8.36 0.49
CA GLY A 134 -10.61 -8.95 -0.16
C GLY A 134 -10.76 -10.44 0.13
N LEU A 135 -9.65 -11.20 0.20
CA LEU A 135 -9.68 -12.61 0.59
C LEU A 135 -10.14 -12.79 2.04
N GLU A 136 -9.62 -11.99 2.96
CA GLU A 136 -9.97 -12.08 4.39
C GLU A 136 -11.43 -11.70 4.67
N LEU A 137 -11.93 -10.66 3.98
CA LEU A 137 -13.30 -10.17 4.19
C LEU A 137 -14.36 -11.06 3.55
N PHE A 138 -14.12 -11.55 2.34
CA PHE A 138 -15.14 -12.23 1.57
C PHE A 138 -14.92 -13.74 1.45
N ASN A 139 -13.73 -14.24 1.84
CA ASN A 139 -13.33 -15.64 1.69
C ASN A 139 -13.62 -16.20 0.27
N HIS A 140 -13.59 -15.33 -0.73
CA HIS A 140 -13.92 -15.66 -2.11
C HIS A 140 -12.98 -14.97 -3.10
N LYS A 141 -12.30 -15.77 -3.92
CA LYS A 141 -11.25 -15.30 -4.84
C LYS A 141 -11.72 -14.23 -5.83
N HIS A 142 -12.90 -14.39 -6.41
CA HIS A 142 -13.38 -13.43 -7.44
C HIS A 142 -13.68 -12.05 -6.84
N PHE A 143 -14.22 -12.00 -5.60
CA PHE A 143 -14.38 -10.74 -4.88
C PHE A 143 -13.04 -10.11 -4.53
N ALA A 144 -12.05 -10.91 -4.11
CA ALA A 144 -10.71 -10.41 -3.85
C ALA A 144 -10.04 -9.83 -5.11
N LEU A 145 -10.20 -10.47 -6.26
CA LEU A 145 -9.71 -9.94 -7.55
C LEU A 145 -10.44 -8.65 -7.95
N LEU A 146 -11.74 -8.54 -7.67
CA LEU A 146 -12.50 -7.32 -7.91
C LEU A 146 -11.99 -6.17 -7.01
N VAL A 147 -11.74 -6.44 -5.73
CA VAL A 147 -11.13 -5.45 -4.82
C VAL A 147 -9.77 -4.99 -5.35
N ALA A 148 -8.90 -5.93 -5.75
CA ALA A 148 -7.60 -5.59 -6.33
C ALA A 148 -7.73 -4.72 -7.59
N LEU A 149 -8.71 -5.01 -8.45
CA LEU A 149 -8.99 -4.24 -9.65
C LEU A 149 -9.43 -2.81 -9.32
N PHE A 150 -10.28 -2.62 -8.31
CA PHE A 150 -10.65 -1.28 -7.83
C PHE A 150 -9.43 -0.52 -7.30
N PHE A 151 -8.58 -1.13 -6.48
CA PHE A 151 -7.35 -0.51 -6.00
C PHE A 151 -6.36 -0.17 -7.12
N MET A 152 -6.36 -0.96 -8.21
CA MET A 152 -5.52 -0.71 -9.37
C MET A 152 -6.01 0.50 -10.19
N LEU A 153 -7.34 0.62 -10.39
CA LEU A 153 -7.97 1.59 -11.27
C LEU A 153 -8.43 2.87 -10.57
N ASP A 154 -8.40 2.90 -9.22
CA ASP A 154 -8.78 4.10 -8.48
C ASP A 154 -7.89 5.28 -8.87
N GLY A 155 -8.52 6.35 -9.38
CA GLY A 155 -7.82 7.50 -9.93
C GLY A 155 -6.99 8.24 -8.89
N SER A 156 -7.48 8.37 -7.65
CA SER A 156 -6.76 9.02 -6.56
C SER A 156 -5.51 8.23 -6.18
N LEU A 157 -5.67 6.93 -5.91
CA LEU A 157 -4.54 6.05 -5.58
C LEU A 157 -3.53 5.95 -6.72
N LEU A 158 -3.99 6.00 -7.98
CA LEU A 158 -3.11 5.97 -9.14
C LEU A 158 -2.26 7.25 -9.21
N VAL A 159 -2.89 8.42 -9.09
CA VAL A 159 -2.19 9.71 -9.13
C VAL A 159 -1.24 9.84 -7.94
N ASP A 160 -1.72 9.63 -6.71
CA ASP A 160 -0.89 9.73 -5.49
C ASP A 160 0.34 8.81 -5.55
N SER A 161 0.20 7.62 -6.14
CA SER A 161 1.32 6.68 -6.27
C SER A 161 2.31 7.05 -7.38
N ARG A 162 1.93 7.90 -8.33
CA ARG A 162 2.82 8.35 -9.42
C ARG A 162 3.57 9.63 -9.08
N LEU A 163 3.19 10.28 -8.01
CA LEU A 163 3.82 11.49 -7.49
C LEU A 163 4.62 11.18 -6.23
N GLY A 164 5.56 12.05 -5.90
CA GLY A 164 6.35 11.99 -4.67
C GLY A 164 5.54 12.44 -3.45
N LEU A 165 4.34 11.87 -3.28
CA LEU A 165 3.42 12.19 -2.20
C LEU A 165 3.48 11.15 -1.07
N ILE A 166 3.17 11.59 0.14
CA ILE A 166 3.18 10.72 1.33
C ILE A 166 1.87 9.94 1.53
N ASN A 167 0.79 10.33 0.85
CA ASN A 167 -0.55 9.76 1.03
C ASN A 167 -0.62 8.26 0.75
N VAL A 168 0.08 7.80 -0.29
CA VAL A 168 0.13 6.37 -0.66
C VAL A 168 0.76 5.54 0.45
N PHE A 169 1.76 6.05 1.16
CA PHE A 169 2.43 5.34 2.26
C PHE A 169 1.52 5.22 3.47
N PHE A 170 0.80 6.29 3.84
CA PHE A 170 -0.18 6.23 4.92
C PHE A 170 -1.33 5.29 4.61
N THR A 171 -1.82 5.33 3.36
CA THR A 171 -2.86 4.40 2.91
C THR A 171 -2.36 2.95 2.97
N LEU A 172 -1.14 2.68 2.52
CA LEU A 172 -0.54 1.35 2.56
C LEU A 172 -0.41 0.84 4.00
N VAL A 173 0.19 1.64 4.89
CA VAL A 173 0.38 1.25 6.30
C VAL A 173 -0.96 1.02 6.99
N SER A 174 -1.94 1.90 6.81
CA SER A 174 -3.27 1.73 7.40
C SER A 174 -3.96 0.45 6.93
N LYS A 175 -3.85 0.09 5.65
CA LYS A 175 -4.45 -1.14 5.10
C LYS A 175 -3.72 -2.40 5.56
N VAL A 176 -2.39 -2.35 5.71
CA VAL A 176 -1.61 -3.47 6.27
C VAL A 176 -2.01 -3.71 7.72
N ILE A 177 -2.08 -2.66 8.55
CA ILE A 177 -2.51 -2.77 9.96
C ILE A 177 -3.94 -3.32 10.03
N PHE A 178 -4.86 -2.78 9.24
CA PHE A 178 -6.25 -3.23 9.21
C PHE A 178 -6.38 -4.71 8.83
N ASN A 179 -5.60 -5.16 7.84
CA ASN A 179 -5.56 -6.57 7.45
C ASN A 179 -5.04 -7.47 8.58
N GLN A 180 -4.01 -7.04 9.31
CA GLN A 180 -3.49 -7.79 10.47
C GLN A 180 -4.52 -7.87 11.61
N VAL A 181 -5.23 -6.79 11.88
CA VAL A 181 -6.29 -6.76 12.91
C VAL A 181 -7.41 -7.75 12.55
N ILE A 182 -7.85 -7.75 11.28
CA ILE A 182 -8.89 -8.72 10.83
C ILE A 182 -8.39 -10.15 10.97
N ASN A 183 -7.15 -10.45 10.57
CA ASN A 183 -6.59 -11.78 10.69
C ASN A 183 -6.50 -12.24 12.14
N HIS A 184 -6.07 -11.37 13.04
CA HIS A 184 -6.03 -11.66 14.47
C HIS A 184 -7.42 -11.95 15.02
N PHE A 185 -8.40 -11.11 14.70
CA PHE A 185 -9.79 -11.28 15.11
C PHE A 185 -10.40 -12.60 14.61
N ASN A 186 -10.18 -12.94 13.35
CA ASN A 186 -10.63 -14.21 12.78
C ASN A 186 -9.96 -15.42 13.45
N HIS A 187 -8.70 -15.30 13.83
CA HIS A 187 -7.97 -16.35 14.55
C HIS A 187 -8.56 -16.59 15.95
N GLU A 188 -8.81 -15.52 16.70
CA GLU A 188 -9.43 -15.58 18.06
C GLU A 188 -10.84 -16.19 18.00
N LEU A 189 -11.66 -15.78 17.02
CA LEU A 189 -12.98 -16.35 16.82
C LEU A 189 -12.93 -17.86 16.54
N ASN A 190 -11.97 -18.32 15.75
CA ASN A 190 -11.80 -19.74 15.45
C ASN A 190 -11.39 -20.53 16.70
N ILE A 191 -10.47 -20.02 17.53
CA ILE A 191 -10.09 -20.65 18.80
C ILE A 191 -11.31 -20.75 19.73
N PHE A 192 -12.08 -19.67 19.87
CA PHE A 192 -13.25 -19.63 20.72
C PHE A 192 -14.34 -20.60 20.27
N CYS A 193 -14.53 -20.76 18.96
CA CYS A 193 -15.47 -21.73 18.42
C CYS A 193 -14.99 -23.18 18.65
N CYS A 194 -13.70 -23.48 18.49
CA CYS A 194 -13.15 -24.82 18.71
C CYS A 194 -13.18 -25.21 20.19
N SER A 195 -12.95 -24.27 21.12
CA SER A 195 -12.93 -24.55 22.56
C SER A 195 -14.33 -24.82 23.19
N ARG A 196 -15.41 -24.53 22.48
CA ARG A 196 -16.79 -24.84 22.92
C ARG A 196 -17.32 -26.21 22.49
N PHE A 197 -16.55 -26.97 21.71
CA PHE A 197 -16.95 -28.29 21.21
C PHE A 197 -16.12 -29.42 21.81
N ILE A 198 -15.34 -29.16 22.85
CA ILE A 198 -14.69 -30.13 23.73
C ILE A 198 -15.35 -30.03 25.13
#